data_685e56e50fb724da84c40ccf7dfab407
#
_entry.id   685e56e50fb724da84c40ccf7dfab407
#
_cell.length_a   1.000
_cell.length_b   1.000
_cell.length_c   1.000
_cell.angle_alpha   90.00
_cell.angle_beta   90.00
_cell.angle_gamma   90.00
#
_symmetry.space_group_name_H-M   'P 1'
#
loop_
_entity.id
_entity.type
_entity.pdbx_description
1 polymer ?
#
loop_
_entity_poly.entity_id
_entity_poly.type
_entity_poly.pdbx_seq_one_letter_code
_entity_poly.pdbx_strand_id
1 'polypeptide(L)'
;GLLRRCILFITTDSGPMHVGVAMHVPVLCMFGASPIPGFYPYDERSISVRAPVPCHPCRIHECPLDGADYMMCMKRMPPDLILKYADQMLAEHGERPAYELPRPKDFETRVAEQADGSFVLAPKGAAGRVVRPVLPAGIKPHGFD
;
A
#
# COMPACT_ATOMS: atom_id res chain seq x y z
N GLY A 1 22.09 3.49 -4.33
CA GLY A 1 22.02 3.60 -5.75
C GLY A 1 20.81 4.35 -6.29
N LEU A 2 20.13 3.73 -7.26
CA LEU A 2 19.07 4.39 -8.05
C LEU A 2 17.94 4.96 -7.20
N LEU A 3 17.40 4.19 -6.27
CA LEU A 3 16.26 4.62 -5.43
C LEU A 3 16.50 5.94 -4.70
N ARG A 4 17.70 6.20 -4.19
CA ARG A 4 18.00 7.48 -3.54
C ARG A 4 17.90 8.71 -4.46
N ARG A 5 17.91 8.49 -5.77
CA ARG A 5 17.76 9.54 -6.79
C ARG A 5 16.30 9.75 -7.20
N CYS A 6 15.40 8.86 -6.79
CA CYS A 6 13.98 9.00 -7.07
C CYS A 6 13.35 10.06 -6.17
N ILE A 7 12.37 10.76 -6.70
CA ILE A 7 11.52 11.71 -5.97
C ILE A 7 10.34 11.00 -5.32
N LEU A 8 9.88 9.91 -5.97
CA LEU A 8 8.78 9.07 -5.55
C LEU A 8 9.05 7.63 -6.06
N PHE A 9 8.66 6.64 -5.29
CA PHE A 9 8.70 5.24 -5.71
C PHE A 9 7.30 4.63 -5.67
N ILE A 10 6.73 4.37 -6.84
CA ILE A 10 5.43 3.69 -6.97
C ILE A 10 5.72 2.20 -7.15
N THR A 11 5.16 1.37 -6.29
CA THR A 11 5.43 -0.07 -6.27
C THR A 11 4.23 -0.86 -5.74
N THR A 12 4.35 -2.18 -5.82
CA THR A 12 3.44 -3.11 -5.13
C THR A 12 4.04 -3.56 -3.80
N ASP A 13 3.24 -4.25 -3.00
CA ASP A 13 3.67 -4.94 -1.78
C ASP A 13 4.70 -6.03 -2.12
N SER A 14 5.97 -5.70 -1.91
CA SER A 14 7.11 -6.55 -2.26
C SER A 14 8.39 -6.10 -1.56
N GLY A 15 9.45 -6.92 -1.59
CA GLY A 15 10.76 -6.57 -1.03
C GLY A 15 11.30 -5.20 -1.44
N PRO A 16 11.22 -4.78 -2.72
CA PRO A 16 11.61 -3.45 -3.18
C PRO A 16 10.94 -2.30 -2.44
N MET A 17 9.69 -2.44 -1.98
CA MET A 17 9.02 -1.43 -1.16
C MET A 17 9.82 -1.12 0.11
N HIS A 18 10.24 -2.15 0.84
CA HIS A 18 11.04 -2.00 2.06
C HIS A 18 12.41 -1.41 1.79
N VAL A 19 13.00 -1.74 0.64
CA VAL A 19 14.26 -1.12 0.21
C VAL A 19 14.05 0.37 -0.06
N GLY A 20 12.93 0.76 -0.69
CA GLY A 20 12.55 2.16 -0.90
C GLY A 20 12.50 2.93 0.42
N VAL A 21 11.80 2.40 1.42
CA VAL A 21 11.71 2.97 2.78
C VAL A 21 13.09 3.09 3.42
N ALA A 22 13.91 2.04 3.37
CA ALA A 22 15.26 2.04 3.93
C ALA A 22 16.18 3.08 3.25
N MET A 23 15.90 3.43 2.00
CA MET A 23 16.60 4.47 1.25
C MET A 23 15.97 5.86 1.43
N HIS A 24 14.94 5.98 2.27
CA HIS A 24 14.20 7.20 2.56
C HIS A 24 13.48 7.82 1.36
N VAL A 25 13.11 7.01 0.37
CA VAL A 25 12.27 7.43 -0.75
C VAL A 25 10.82 7.42 -0.29
N PRO A 26 10.03 8.48 -0.54
CA PRO A 26 8.58 8.40 -0.37
C PRO A 26 8.00 7.27 -1.24
N VAL A 27 7.24 6.36 -0.64
CA VAL A 27 6.72 5.17 -1.33
C VAL A 27 5.21 5.25 -1.44
N LEU A 28 4.70 5.13 -2.67
CA LEU A 28 3.29 4.86 -2.94
C LEU A 28 3.12 3.38 -3.28
N CYS A 29 2.53 2.62 -2.37
CA CYS A 29 2.45 1.18 -2.45
C CYS A 29 1.02 0.69 -2.71
N MET A 30 0.86 -0.17 -3.71
CA MET A 30 -0.40 -0.84 -4.03
C MET A 30 -0.44 -2.22 -3.38
N PHE A 31 -1.45 -2.47 -2.55
CA PHE A 31 -1.62 -3.74 -1.84
C PHE A 31 -2.63 -4.66 -2.53
N GLY A 32 -2.21 -5.89 -2.74
CA GLY A 32 -3.04 -6.99 -3.22
C GLY A 32 -3.43 -7.97 -2.11
N ALA A 33 -2.83 -9.13 -2.08
CA ALA A 33 -3.18 -10.23 -1.17
C ALA A 33 -2.70 -10.04 0.28
N SER A 34 -1.65 -9.25 0.49
CA SER A 34 -0.99 -9.12 1.78
C SER A 34 -1.76 -8.24 2.77
N PRO A 35 -1.71 -8.55 4.06
CA PRO A 35 -2.33 -7.72 5.09
C PRO A 35 -1.58 -6.41 5.23
N ILE A 36 -2.32 -5.31 5.28
CA ILE A 36 -1.71 -4.01 5.46
C ILE A 36 -1.09 -3.87 6.84
N PRO A 37 -1.73 -4.16 7.98
CA PRO A 37 -0.99 -4.24 9.22
C PRO A 37 0.03 -5.38 9.16
N GLY A 38 1.33 -5.01 9.24
CA GLY A 38 2.45 -5.95 9.26
C GLY A 38 3.38 -5.91 8.03
N PHE A 39 2.89 -5.46 6.86
CA PHE A 39 3.69 -5.46 5.62
C PHE A 39 3.78 -4.11 4.92
N TYR A 40 3.27 -3.05 5.52
CA TYR A 40 3.26 -1.71 4.94
C TYR A 40 4.63 -1.00 5.00
N PRO A 41 4.84 0.05 4.21
CA PRO A 41 6.04 0.88 4.32
C PRO A 41 6.04 1.66 5.64
N TYR A 42 7.00 1.43 6.50
CA TYR A 42 7.15 2.09 7.81
C TYR A 42 7.82 3.46 7.65
N ASP A 43 7.10 4.41 7.07
CA ASP A 43 7.60 5.77 6.82
C ASP A 43 6.41 6.74 6.77
N GLU A 44 6.51 7.86 7.50
CA GLU A 44 5.45 8.89 7.55
C GLU A 44 5.14 9.55 6.20
N ARG A 45 6.03 9.43 5.23
CA ARG A 45 5.88 9.98 3.87
C ARG A 45 5.32 8.98 2.89
N SER A 46 5.18 7.73 3.29
CA SER A 46 4.71 6.66 2.42
C SER A 46 3.21 6.48 2.53
N ILE A 47 2.59 6.13 1.41
CA ILE A 47 1.15 5.89 1.31
C ILE A 47 0.91 4.49 0.76
N SER A 48 -0.01 3.75 1.38
CA SER A 48 -0.44 2.44 0.92
C SER A 48 -1.90 2.47 0.47
N VAL A 49 -2.17 1.94 -0.72
CA VAL A 49 -3.49 1.93 -1.34
C VAL A 49 -3.91 0.50 -1.63
N ARG A 50 -5.18 0.20 -1.46
CA ARG A 50 -5.81 -1.07 -1.88
C ARG A 50 -7.15 -0.83 -2.55
N ALA A 51 -7.53 -1.76 -3.44
CA ALA A 51 -8.87 -1.76 -4.02
C ALA A 51 -9.93 -2.20 -2.99
N PRO A 52 -11.18 -1.72 -3.10
CA PRO A 52 -12.29 -2.12 -2.23
C PRO A 52 -12.84 -3.49 -2.64
N VAL A 53 -12.10 -4.55 -2.37
CA VAL A 53 -12.49 -5.92 -2.69
C VAL A 53 -12.74 -6.74 -1.42
N PRO A 54 -13.73 -7.64 -1.41
CA PRO A 54 -14.14 -8.36 -0.21
C PRO A 54 -13.10 -9.39 0.26
N CYS A 55 -12.27 -9.90 -0.65
CA CYS A 55 -11.28 -10.94 -0.35
C CYS A 55 -9.94 -10.41 0.20
N HIS A 56 -9.78 -9.10 0.38
CA HIS A 56 -8.53 -8.53 0.91
C HIS A 56 -8.56 -8.39 2.45
N PRO A 57 -7.48 -8.73 3.15
CA PRO A 57 -6.29 -9.47 2.73
C PRO A 57 -6.52 -10.99 2.72
N CYS A 58 -6.30 -11.65 1.61
CA CYS A 58 -6.51 -13.10 1.54
C CYS A 58 -5.29 -13.92 2.00
N ARG A 59 -4.09 -13.35 1.97
CA ARG A 59 -2.82 -14.01 2.35
C ARG A 59 -2.52 -15.29 1.55
N ILE A 60 -2.98 -15.36 0.31
CA ILE A 60 -2.82 -16.52 -0.57
C ILE A 60 -1.83 -16.15 -1.66
N HIS A 61 -0.85 -17.02 -1.94
CA HIS A 61 0.18 -16.76 -2.94
C HIS A 61 -0.34 -16.81 -4.37
N GLU A 62 -1.30 -17.70 -4.65
CA GLU A 62 -1.95 -17.81 -5.94
C GLU A 62 -3.43 -17.45 -5.78
N CYS A 63 -3.94 -16.58 -6.66
CA CYS A 63 -5.34 -16.18 -6.58
C CYS A 63 -6.25 -17.37 -6.88
N PRO A 64 -7.15 -17.74 -5.94
CA PRO A 64 -8.03 -18.90 -6.13
C PRO A 64 -9.31 -18.55 -6.91
N LEU A 65 -9.47 -17.30 -7.32
CA LEU A 65 -10.63 -16.83 -8.07
C LEU A 65 -10.37 -16.94 -9.57
N ASP A 66 -11.43 -17.15 -10.35
CA ASP A 66 -11.37 -17.31 -11.79
C ASP A 66 -12.04 -16.15 -12.55
N GLY A 67 -11.84 -16.12 -13.85
CA GLY A 67 -12.53 -15.23 -14.78
C GLY A 67 -12.32 -13.75 -14.45
N ALA A 68 -13.43 -13.02 -14.34
CA ALA A 68 -13.41 -11.58 -14.07
C ALA A 68 -12.91 -11.24 -12.65
N ASP A 69 -13.05 -12.14 -11.72
CA ASP A 69 -12.66 -11.96 -10.32
C ASP A 69 -11.22 -12.37 -10.04
N TYR A 70 -10.55 -13.04 -10.99
CA TYR A 70 -9.13 -13.36 -10.86
C TYR A 70 -8.30 -12.11 -10.66
N MET A 71 -7.56 -12.05 -9.55
CA MET A 71 -6.74 -10.90 -9.14
C MET A 71 -7.51 -9.57 -9.10
N MET A 72 -8.81 -9.58 -8.71
CA MET A 72 -9.62 -8.37 -8.65
C MET A 72 -9.01 -7.28 -7.76
N CYS A 73 -8.24 -7.64 -6.73
CA CYS A 73 -7.55 -6.71 -5.85
C CYS A 73 -6.53 -5.81 -6.59
N MET A 74 -5.97 -6.32 -7.70
CA MET A 74 -5.07 -5.53 -8.55
C MET A 74 -5.81 -4.93 -9.75
N LYS A 75 -6.67 -5.71 -10.41
CA LYS A 75 -7.41 -5.25 -11.61
C LYS A 75 -8.39 -4.11 -11.32
N ARG A 76 -8.97 -4.08 -10.12
CA ARG A 76 -9.91 -3.03 -9.68
C ARG A 76 -9.23 -1.90 -8.90
N MET A 77 -7.90 -1.85 -8.89
CA MET A 77 -7.19 -0.71 -8.32
C MET A 77 -7.48 0.53 -9.17
N PRO A 78 -8.10 1.58 -8.60
CA PRO A 78 -8.47 2.75 -9.39
C PRO A 78 -7.21 3.54 -9.80
N PRO A 79 -6.90 3.71 -11.09
CA PRO A 79 -5.74 4.48 -11.52
C PRO A 79 -5.77 5.92 -11.05
N ASP A 80 -6.94 6.55 -11.07
CA ASP A 80 -7.13 7.93 -10.62
C ASP A 80 -6.79 8.12 -9.14
N LEU A 81 -7.04 7.09 -8.32
CA LEU A 81 -6.66 7.10 -6.92
C LEU A 81 -5.13 7.09 -6.74
N ILE A 82 -4.44 6.29 -7.55
CA ILE A 82 -2.97 6.23 -7.54
C ILE A 82 -2.38 7.57 -7.99
N LEU A 83 -2.90 8.15 -9.08
CA LEU A 83 -2.46 9.45 -9.58
C LEU A 83 -2.70 10.56 -8.55
N LYS A 84 -3.90 10.60 -7.93
CA LYS A 84 -4.22 11.55 -6.87
C LYS A 84 -3.19 11.53 -5.74
N TYR A 85 -2.81 10.33 -5.25
CA TYR A 85 -1.84 10.23 -4.16
C TYR A 85 -0.41 10.48 -4.62
N ALA A 86 -0.07 10.14 -5.85
CA ALA A 86 1.22 10.51 -6.44
C ALA A 86 1.37 12.04 -6.49
N ASP A 87 0.37 12.75 -6.99
CA ASP A 87 0.36 14.22 -7.05
C ASP A 87 0.41 14.84 -5.65
N GLN A 88 -0.36 14.29 -4.71
CA GLN A 88 -0.32 14.74 -3.31
C GLN A 88 1.09 14.58 -2.71
N MET A 89 1.72 13.43 -2.87
CA MET A 89 3.06 13.17 -2.35
C MET A 89 4.10 14.07 -2.99
N LEU A 90 4.00 14.32 -4.30
CA LEU A 90 4.88 15.27 -5.01
C LEU A 90 4.68 16.69 -4.50
N ALA A 91 3.44 17.11 -4.24
CA ALA A 91 3.15 18.42 -3.67
C ALA A 91 3.69 18.57 -2.23
N GLU A 92 3.60 17.52 -1.40
CA GLU A 92 4.07 17.52 0.00
C GLU A 92 5.59 17.51 0.11
N HIS A 93 6.28 16.77 -0.75
CA HIS A 93 7.73 16.54 -0.63
C HIS A 93 8.56 17.30 -1.67
N GLY A 94 7.90 17.88 -2.67
CA GLY A 94 8.54 18.54 -3.81
C GLY A 94 9.20 17.55 -4.77
N GLU A 95 9.74 18.07 -5.86
CA GLU A 95 10.45 17.27 -6.88
C GLU A 95 11.93 17.05 -6.52
N ARG A 96 12.22 16.93 -5.23
CA ARG A 96 13.60 16.70 -4.76
C ARG A 96 13.88 15.21 -4.63
N PRO A 97 15.04 14.74 -5.10
CA PRO A 97 15.42 13.35 -4.90
C PRO A 97 15.56 13.00 -3.41
N ALA A 98 15.33 11.75 -3.06
CA ALA A 98 15.28 11.29 -1.68
C ALA A 98 16.52 11.66 -0.84
N TYR A 99 17.71 11.73 -1.45
CA TYR A 99 18.94 12.10 -0.73
C TYR A 99 18.98 13.56 -0.26
N GLU A 100 18.13 14.42 -0.83
CA GLU A 100 17.98 15.83 -0.43
C GLU A 100 16.87 16.05 0.60
N LEU A 101 16.01 15.05 0.80
CA LEU A 101 14.95 15.12 1.80
C LEU A 101 15.51 14.91 3.21
N PRO A 102 14.99 15.58 4.22
CA PRO A 102 15.32 15.29 5.60
C PRO A 102 14.94 13.84 5.92
N ARG A 103 15.66 13.19 6.82
CA ARG A 103 15.29 11.86 7.29
C ARG A 103 13.91 11.90 7.94
N PRO A 104 13.05 10.91 7.71
CA PRO A 104 11.77 10.80 8.40
C PRO A 104 11.98 10.84 9.92
N LYS A 105 11.13 11.57 10.60
CA LYS A 105 11.13 11.63 12.08
C LYS A 105 10.27 10.52 12.68
N ASP A 106 9.26 10.10 11.94
CA ASP A 106 8.38 9.02 12.31
C ASP A 106 8.43 7.91 11.25
N PHE A 107 8.45 6.66 11.69
CA PHE A 107 8.44 5.48 10.84
C PHE A 107 7.04 4.89 10.70
N GLU A 108 6.03 5.60 11.14
CA GLU A 108 4.64 5.20 10.96
C GLU A 108 4.07 5.79 9.66
N THR A 109 3.23 5.03 9.03
CA THR A 109 2.59 5.29 7.74
C THR A 109 1.19 5.91 7.89
N ARG A 110 0.69 6.63 6.90
CA ARG A 110 -0.62 7.32 6.92
C ARG A 110 -1.77 6.45 6.37
N VAL A 111 -2.93 6.42 7.07
CA VAL A 111 -4.17 5.74 6.60
C VAL A 111 -5.32 6.72 6.47
N ALA A 112 -6.13 6.58 5.44
CA ALA A 112 -7.46 7.17 5.34
C ALA A 112 -8.43 6.18 4.67
N GLU A 113 -9.62 6.00 5.23
CA GLU A 113 -10.70 5.29 4.57
C GLU A 113 -11.38 6.23 3.56
N GLN A 114 -11.57 5.78 2.34
CA GLN A 114 -12.25 6.53 1.30
C GLN A 114 -13.75 6.18 1.30
N ALA A 115 -14.59 7.07 0.73
CA ALA A 115 -16.03 6.85 0.65
C ALA A 115 -16.43 5.62 -0.19
N ASP A 116 -15.56 5.17 -1.09
CA ASP A 116 -15.74 3.96 -1.91
C ASP A 116 -15.28 2.67 -1.21
N GLY A 117 -14.84 2.76 0.06
CA GLY A 117 -14.32 1.63 0.83
C GLY A 117 -12.88 1.25 0.52
N SER A 118 -12.16 1.99 -0.34
CA SER A 118 -10.72 1.86 -0.47
C SER A 118 -10.02 2.43 0.77
N PHE A 119 -8.86 1.86 1.11
CA PHE A 119 -8.07 2.33 2.25
C PHE A 119 -6.73 2.88 1.79
N VAL A 120 -6.37 3.97 2.40
CA VAL A 120 -5.06 4.57 2.32
C VAL A 120 -4.50 4.64 3.74
N LEU A 121 -3.34 4.06 3.98
CA LEU A 121 -2.76 4.00 5.32
C LEU A 121 -2.05 5.29 5.72
N ALA A 122 -2.44 5.87 6.83
CA ALA A 122 -1.89 7.08 7.44
C ALA A 122 -1.34 6.82 8.86
N PRO A 123 -0.62 7.72 9.52
CA PRO A 123 0.00 7.50 10.82
C PRO A 123 -0.98 7.44 11.99
N LYS A 124 -0.38 7.15 13.16
CA LYS A 124 -0.97 7.14 14.49
C LYS A 124 -2.23 7.97 14.68
N GLY A 125 -3.30 7.29 15.10
CA GLY A 125 -4.52 7.91 15.64
C GLY A 125 -5.75 7.84 14.75
N ALA A 126 -5.65 7.45 13.49
CA ALA A 126 -6.83 7.13 12.69
C ALA A 126 -7.31 5.72 13.08
N ALA A 127 -8.48 5.62 13.72
CA ALA A 127 -9.12 4.37 14.06
C ALA A 127 -9.40 3.58 12.77
N GLY A 128 -8.49 2.70 12.40
CA GLY A 128 -8.65 1.82 11.26
C GLY A 128 -9.61 0.68 11.60
N ARG A 129 -10.71 0.56 10.85
CA ARG A 129 -11.56 -0.62 10.92
C ARG A 129 -10.79 -1.83 10.39
N VAL A 130 -10.55 -2.83 11.23
CA VAL A 130 -10.02 -4.12 10.79
C VAL A 130 -11.07 -4.80 9.93
N VAL A 131 -10.89 -4.76 8.62
CA VAL A 131 -11.75 -5.49 7.68
C VAL A 131 -11.26 -6.93 7.65
N ARG A 132 -12.08 -7.84 8.15
CA ARG A 132 -11.80 -9.27 8.02
C ARG A 132 -12.00 -9.69 6.56
N PRO A 133 -11.11 -10.52 5.98
CA PRO A 133 -11.28 -11.00 4.62
C PRO A 133 -12.55 -11.87 4.54
N VAL A 134 -13.35 -11.62 3.51
CA VAL A 134 -14.46 -12.51 3.13
C VAL A 134 -13.96 -13.36 1.98
N LEU A 135 -13.50 -14.55 2.29
CA LEU A 135 -13.10 -15.52 1.28
C LEU A 135 -14.32 -16.33 0.81
N PRO A 136 -14.37 -16.74 -0.47
CA PRO A 136 -15.35 -17.71 -0.93
C PRO A 136 -15.33 -18.97 -0.08
N ALA A 137 -16.49 -19.63 0.05
CA ALA A 137 -16.62 -20.84 0.84
C ALA A 137 -15.59 -21.92 0.40
N GLY A 138 -14.86 -22.47 1.35
CA GLY A 138 -13.85 -23.51 1.10
C GLY A 138 -12.41 -22.99 0.92
N ILE A 139 -12.21 -21.69 0.79
CA ILE A 139 -10.86 -21.10 0.72
C ILE A 139 -10.41 -20.69 2.12
N LYS A 140 -9.29 -21.26 2.57
CA LYS A 140 -8.66 -20.88 3.84
C LYS A 140 -7.47 -19.98 3.55
N PRO A 141 -7.32 -18.83 4.25
CA PRO A 141 -6.09 -18.07 4.19
C PRO A 141 -4.94 -18.93 4.71
N HIS A 142 -3.80 -18.92 4.03
CA HIS A 142 -2.59 -19.50 4.60
C HIS A 142 -2.19 -18.68 5.82
N GLY A 143 -2.34 -19.26 7.01
CA GLY A 143 -1.93 -18.64 8.25
C GLY A 143 -0.40 -18.64 8.38
N PHE A 144 0.12 -17.57 8.89
CA PHE A 144 1.27 -17.69 9.76
C PHE A 144 0.69 -18.09 11.12
N ASP A 145 0.84 -19.38 11.46
CA ASP A 145 0.65 -19.85 12.82
C ASP A 145 1.72 -19.24 13.74
#